data_fbb233d4c962a66d5a0404e4a6e63da2
#
_entry.id   fbb233d4c962a66d5a0404e4a6e63da2
#
_cell.length_a   1.000
_cell.length_b   1.000
_cell.length_c   1.000
_cell.angle_alpha   90.00
_cell.angle_beta   90.00
_cell.angle_gamma   90.00
#
_symmetry.space_group_name_H-M   'P 1'
#
loop_
_entity.id
_entity.type
_entity.pdbx_description
1 polymer ?
#
loop_
_entity_poly.entity_id
_entity_poly.type
_entity_poly.pdbx_seq_one_letter_code
_entity_poly.pdbx_strand_id
1 'polypeptide(L)'
;MNIVILLTACVNPQGMSYTVLQNAKERLTQYKESIDYYVSSTTLKIVVVENTGFNFKSLFNNSSLYDRVEFLTFQGNDFDKEKGKGYGEAKILQYAFENSIFLRSADMVVKISGRYITTNFEALMTRVRKKGVVYANLSKIRHKKLCDSRFFVAPPEFYTKYFLPICWEINDSKNVYFEHVLFEAILSWKNNNKSHSEFLFPILFSGKTGTTGRIIVNSNFSYPSAFIKYIIHKLGIYINRK
;
A
#
# COMPACT_ATOMS: atom_id res chain seq x y z
N MET A 1 16.81 -13.54 2.11
CA MET A 1 15.44 -13.26 1.61
C MET A 1 15.51 -11.93 0.86
N ASN A 2 15.20 -11.95 -0.44
CA ASN A 2 15.16 -10.74 -1.25
C ASN A 2 13.82 -10.02 -1.08
N ILE A 3 13.81 -8.93 -0.32
CA ILE A 3 12.62 -8.13 -0.05
C ILE A 3 12.67 -6.87 -0.90
N VAL A 4 11.58 -6.55 -1.57
CA VAL A 4 11.45 -5.36 -2.41
C VAL A 4 10.29 -4.51 -1.91
N ILE A 5 10.51 -3.19 -1.78
CA ILE A 5 9.46 -2.23 -1.46
C ILE A 5 8.77 -1.82 -2.77
N LEU A 6 7.45 -1.87 -2.81
CA LEU A 6 6.62 -1.38 -3.91
C LEU A 6 5.80 -0.18 -3.44
N LEU A 7 6.13 1.01 -3.96
CA LEU A 7 5.42 2.26 -3.72
C LEU A 7 4.46 2.55 -4.88
N THR A 8 3.17 2.63 -4.59
CA THR A 8 2.14 2.98 -5.58
C THR A 8 1.91 4.48 -5.63
N ALA A 9 1.93 5.09 -6.80
CA ALA A 9 1.82 6.53 -6.98
C ALA A 9 0.79 6.92 -8.06
N CYS A 10 0.09 8.03 -7.79
CA CYS A 10 -0.83 8.71 -8.70
C CYS A 10 -0.68 10.21 -8.44
N VAL A 11 0.16 10.89 -9.21
CA VAL A 11 0.48 12.32 -9.00
C VAL A 11 -0.71 13.18 -9.34
N ASN A 12 -1.32 12.98 -10.49
CA ASN A 12 -2.48 13.74 -10.93
C ASN A 12 -3.75 12.86 -10.97
N PRO A 13 -4.61 12.89 -9.93
CA PRO A 13 -5.80 12.05 -9.87
C PRO A 13 -6.91 12.44 -10.86
N GLN A 14 -6.85 13.62 -11.48
CA GLN A 14 -7.75 14.06 -12.54
C GLN A 14 -9.25 13.93 -12.17
N GLY A 15 -9.64 14.44 -11.01
CA GLY A 15 -11.03 14.38 -10.56
C GLY A 15 -11.48 13.01 -10.03
N MET A 16 -10.54 12.16 -9.60
CA MET A 16 -10.85 10.86 -9.01
C MET A 16 -11.90 10.99 -7.90
N SER A 17 -13.01 10.28 -8.05
CA SER A 17 -14.08 10.23 -7.06
C SER A 17 -13.56 9.74 -5.71
N TYR A 18 -14.22 10.17 -4.63
CA TYR A 18 -13.86 9.83 -3.25
C TYR A 18 -12.42 10.20 -2.84
N THR A 19 -11.81 11.18 -3.57
CA THR A 19 -10.45 11.67 -3.29
C THR A 19 -10.50 13.18 -3.04
N VAL A 20 -10.28 13.62 -1.80
CA VAL A 20 -10.26 15.05 -1.42
C VAL A 20 -8.96 15.70 -1.87
N LEU A 21 -7.84 15.02 -1.72
CA LEU A 21 -6.54 15.56 -2.10
C LEU A 21 -6.31 15.41 -3.62
N GLN A 22 -6.73 16.45 -4.38
CA GLN A 22 -6.61 16.50 -5.84
C GLN A 22 -5.36 17.27 -6.32
N ASN A 23 -4.76 18.10 -5.46
CA ASN A 23 -3.64 18.97 -5.86
C ASN A 23 -2.39 18.14 -6.21
N ALA A 24 -2.03 18.12 -7.50
CA ALA A 24 -0.91 17.35 -8.01
C ALA A 24 0.44 17.76 -7.40
N LYS A 25 0.66 19.05 -7.15
CA LYS A 25 1.91 19.57 -6.57
C LYS A 25 2.07 19.10 -5.13
N GLU A 26 1.00 19.15 -4.32
CA GLU A 26 1.02 18.68 -2.95
C GLU A 26 1.23 17.16 -2.89
N ARG A 27 0.58 16.41 -3.78
CA ARG A 27 0.77 14.95 -3.89
C ARG A 27 2.20 14.60 -4.28
N LEU A 28 2.76 15.33 -5.26
CA LEU A 28 4.15 15.14 -5.70
C LEU A 28 5.15 15.33 -4.57
N THR A 29 4.97 16.38 -3.75
CA THR A 29 5.81 16.62 -2.57
C THR A 29 5.75 15.43 -1.61
N GLN A 30 4.55 14.92 -1.28
CA GLN A 30 4.38 13.77 -0.40
C GLN A 30 5.01 12.49 -0.95
N TYR A 31 4.89 12.24 -2.26
CA TYR A 31 5.56 11.10 -2.88
C TYR A 31 7.08 11.22 -2.80
N LYS A 32 7.61 12.43 -3.09
CA LYS A 32 9.05 12.67 -3.00
C LYS A 32 9.56 12.44 -1.58
N GLU A 33 8.92 13.00 -0.57
CA GLU A 33 9.27 12.81 0.84
C GLU A 33 9.25 11.33 1.25
N SER A 34 8.24 10.58 0.80
CA SER A 34 8.13 9.15 1.08
C SER A 34 9.22 8.33 0.39
N ILE A 35 9.53 8.62 -0.88
CA ILE A 35 10.60 7.94 -1.62
C ILE A 35 11.94 8.23 -0.94
N ASP A 36 12.26 9.51 -0.64
CA ASP A 36 13.47 9.92 0.05
C ASP A 36 13.63 9.19 1.41
N TYR A 37 12.53 9.07 2.16
CA TYR A 37 12.52 8.36 3.43
C TYR A 37 12.93 6.89 3.26
N TYR A 38 12.29 6.13 2.36
CA TYR A 38 12.62 4.71 2.20
C TYR A 38 14.00 4.50 1.59
N VAL A 39 14.44 5.39 0.71
CA VAL A 39 15.80 5.38 0.17
C VAL A 39 16.84 5.59 1.28
N SER A 40 16.59 6.52 2.20
CA SER A 40 17.55 6.87 3.26
C SER A 40 17.51 5.89 4.44
N SER A 41 16.32 5.39 4.80
CA SER A 41 16.11 4.57 6.01
C SER A 41 16.27 3.07 5.79
N THR A 42 16.40 2.61 4.55
CA THR A 42 16.53 1.17 4.24
C THR A 42 17.62 0.90 3.22
N THR A 43 18.08 -0.35 3.15
CA THR A 43 18.98 -0.84 2.09
C THR A 43 18.25 -1.68 1.04
N LEU A 44 16.92 -1.79 1.15
CA LEU A 44 16.09 -2.61 0.26
C LEU A 44 16.01 -2.01 -1.15
N LYS A 45 15.79 -2.85 -2.15
CA LYS A 45 15.39 -2.40 -3.48
C LYS A 45 13.99 -1.81 -3.43
N ILE A 46 13.74 -0.76 -4.19
CA ILE A 46 12.48 -0.01 -4.22
C ILE A 46 11.98 0.05 -5.65
N VAL A 47 10.70 -0.21 -5.84
CA VAL A 47 9.99 0.00 -7.11
C VAL A 47 8.96 1.09 -6.88
N VAL A 48 9.02 2.16 -7.64
CA VAL A 48 8.03 3.25 -7.63
C VAL A 48 7.25 3.17 -8.93
N VAL A 49 5.93 2.97 -8.83
CA VAL A 49 5.06 2.87 -10.01
C VAL A 49 4.03 3.97 -9.99
N GLU A 50 4.02 4.77 -11.05
CA GLU A 50 3.18 5.96 -11.21
C GLU A 50 2.24 5.80 -12.43
N ASN A 51 0.95 6.10 -12.27
CA ASN A 51 -0.08 5.81 -13.29
C ASN A 51 -0.66 7.03 -14.01
N THR A 52 -0.05 8.19 -13.89
CA THR A 52 -0.52 9.43 -14.58
C THR A 52 0.50 9.99 -15.59
N GLY A 53 1.54 9.22 -15.90
CA GLY A 53 2.58 9.58 -16.84
C GLY A 53 3.70 10.46 -16.23
N PHE A 54 3.69 10.71 -14.92
CA PHE A 54 4.72 11.48 -14.27
C PHE A 54 6.00 10.65 -14.06
N ASN A 55 7.12 11.10 -14.61
CA ASN A 55 8.39 10.41 -14.49
C ASN A 55 9.18 10.90 -13.26
N PHE A 56 9.10 10.14 -12.17
CA PHE A 56 9.87 10.40 -10.95
C PHE A 56 11.39 10.39 -11.15
N LYS A 57 11.89 9.62 -12.10
CA LYS A 57 13.34 9.52 -12.35
C LYS A 57 13.97 10.89 -12.56
N SER A 58 13.25 11.85 -13.17
CA SER A 58 13.74 13.21 -13.40
C SER A 58 14.05 14.00 -12.12
N LEU A 59 13.49 13.61 -10.98
CA LEU A 59 13.72 14.26 -9.69
C LEU A 59 14.94 13.73 -8.93
N PHE A 60 15.50 12.58 -9.36
CA PHE A 60 16.48 11.82 -8.59
C PHE A 60 17.77 11.48 -9.33
N ASN A 61 18.02 12.12 -10.47
CA ASN A 61 19.07 11.75 -11.42
C ASN A 61 20.52 11.86 -10.91
N ASN A 62 20.78 12.49 -9.76
CA ASN A 62 22.13 12.86 -9.32
C ASN A 62 22.59 12.19 -8.02
N SER A 63 21.94 11.12 -7.57
CA SER A 63 22.30 10.46 -6.31
C SER A 63 22.47 8.96 -6.48
N SER A 64 23.64 8.42 -6.13
CA SER A 64 23.91 6.97 -6.07
C SER A 64 22.93 6.20 -5.14
N LEU A 65 22.29 6.90 -4.19
CA LEU A 65 21.27 6.29 -3.34
C LEU A 65 20.10 5.73 -4.15
N TYR A 66 19.86 6.28 -5.36
CA TYR A 66 18.77 5.86 -6.24
C TYR A 66 19.13 4.73 -7.19
N ASP A 67 20.37 4.24 -7.21
CA ASP A 67 20.80 3.11 -8.07
C ASP A 67 20.00 1.82 -7.80
N ARG A 68 19.40 1.70 -6.61
CA ARG A 68 18.54 0.60 -6.19
C ARG A 68 17.04 0.90 -6.30
N VAL A 69 16.68 1.99 -7.00
CA VAL A 69 15.28 2.39 -7.21
C VAL A 69 14.91 2.23 -8.67
N GLU A 70 13.90 1.39 -8.93
CA GLU A 70 13.28 1.24 -10.23
C GLU A 70 12.07 2.16 -10.33
N PHE A 71 12.13 3.13 -11.25
CA PHE A 71 11.02 4.05 -11.53
C PHE A 71 10.27 3.60 -12.77
N LEU A 72 8.99 3.26 -12.60
CA LEU A 72 8.07 2.88 -13.67
C LEU A 72 6.95 3.89 -13.77
N THR A 73 6.60 4.29 -14.98
CA THR A 73 5.47 5.18 -15.22
C THR A 73 4.68 4.75 -16.45
N PHE A 74 3.37 4.95 -16.41
CA PHE A 74 2.46 4.63 -17.50
C PHE A 74 1.20 5.51 -17.47
N GLN A 75 0.46 5.54 -18.57
CA GLN A 75 -0.83 6.21 -18.64
C GLN A 75 -1.94 5.22 -18.22
N GLY A 76 -2.12 5.05 -16.93
CA GLY A 76 -3.04 4.07 -16.35
C GLY A 76 -4.22 4.69 -15.62
N ASN A 77 -4.33 6.03 -15.60
CA ASN A 77 -5.42 6.74 -14.93
C ASN A 77 -6.60 7.05 -15.87
N ASP A 78 -6.61 6.45 -17.07
CA ASP A 78 -7.72 6.53 -18.01
C ASP A 78 -8.72 5.40 -17.76
N PHE A 79 -9.66 5.64 -16.85
CA PHE A 79 -10.78 4.77 -16.51
C PHE A 79 -11.90 5.59 -15.87
N ASP A 80 -13.09 5.00 -15.77
CA ASP A 80 -14.24 5.61 -15.11
C ASP A 80 -13.89 5.96 -13.64
N LYS A 81 -13.88 7.24 -13.32
CA LYS A 81 -13.45 7.77 -12.01
C LYS A 81 -14.37 7.35 -10.86
N GLU A 82 -15.60 6.93 -11.16
CA GLU A 82 -16.53 6.37 -10.19
C GLU A 82 -16.06 5.03 -9.62
N LYS A 83 -15.20 4.29 -10.34
CA LYS A 83 -14.55 3.09 -9.79
C LYS A 83 -13.62 3.38 -8.63
N GLY A 84 -13.18 4.64 -8.50
CA GLY A 84 -12.43 5.14 -7.37
C GLY A 84 -10.94 4.80 -7.39
N LYS A 85 -10.25 5.31 -6.36
CA LYS A 85 -8.78 5.21 -6.25
C LYS A 85 -8.26 3.79 -6.11
N GLY A 86 -9.05 2.89 -5.49
CA GLY A 86 -8.66 1.49 -5.30
C GLY A 86 -8.50 0.75 -6.63
N TYR A 87 -9.37 1.03 -7.59
CA TYR A 87 -9.26 0.48 -8.94
C TYR A 87 -8.00 0.97 -9.65
N GLY A 88 -7.68 2.27 -9.54
CA GLY A 88 -6.43 2.82 -10.06
C GLY A 88 -5.20 2.19 -9.43
N GLU A 89 -5.22 1.91 -8.12
CA GLU A 89 -4.13 1.24 -7.42
C GLU A 89 -3.96 -0.22 -7.88
N ALA A 90 -5.05 -0.93 -8.19
CA ALA A 90 -5.01 -2.26 -8.77
C ALA A 90 -4.31 -2.26 -10.14
N LYS A 91 -4.60 -1.29 -11.01
CA LYS A 91 -3.89 -1.10 -12.30
C LYS A 91 -2.39 -0.85 -12.10
N ILE A 92 -2.01 -0.09 -11.07
CA ILE A 92 -0.60 0.11 -10.71
C ILE A 92 0.06 -1.22 -10.32
N LEU A 93 -0.59 -2.04 -9.49
CA LEU A 93 -0.06 -3.34 -9.10
C LEU A 93 0.08 -4.27 -10.29
N GLN A 94 -0.91 -4.32 -11.18
CA GLN A 94 -0.82 -5.12 -12.40
C GLN A 94 0.41 -4.71 -13.22
N TYR A 95 0.52 -3.41 -13.55
CA TYR A 95 1.63 -2.90 -14.33
C TYR A 95 2.98 -3.16 -13.68
N ALA A 96 3.06 -3.04 -12.34
CA ALA A 96 4.26 -3.33 -11.56
C ALA A 96 4.74 -4.77 -11.75
N PHE A 97 3.84 -5.76 -11.59
CA PHE A 97 4.20 -7.18 -11.71
C PHE A 97 4.50 -7.62 -13.15
N GLU A 98 3.94 -6.94 -14.14
CA GLU A 98 4.24 -7.20 -15.56
C GLU A 98 5.62 -6.63 -15.98
N ASN A 99 6.03 -5.47 -15.43
CA ASN A 99 7.12 -4.68 -15.98
C ASN A 99 8.36 -4.56 -15.08
N SER A 100 8.25 -4.75 -13.75
CA SER A 100 9.37 -4.56 -12.83
C SER A 100 10.40 -5.69 -12.90
N ILE A 101 11.67 -5.34 -13.08
CA ILE A 101 12.79 -6.27 -13.00
C ILE A 101 13.02 -6.71 -11.55
N PHE A 102 12.85 -5.78 -10.58
CA PHE A 102 13.09 -6.09 -9.18
C PHE A 102 12.03 -7.02 -8.61
N LEU A 103 10.76 -6.85 -8.99
CA LEU A 103 9.68 -7.71 -8.50
C LEU A 103 9.77 -9.14 -9.04
N ARG A 104 10.32 -9.35 -10.26
CA ARG A 104 10.53 -10.70 -10.83
C ARG A 104 11.47 -11.56 -9.99
N SER A 105 12.42 -10.93 -9.30
CA SER A 105 13.43 -11.63 -8.48
C SER A 105 13.11 -11.58 -6.98
N ALA A 106 12.00 -10.95 -6.58
CA ALA A 106 11.64 -10.79 -5.18
C ALA A 106 11.17 -12.11 -4.56
N ASP A 107 11.60 -12.37 -3.32
CA ASP A 107 10.99 -13.40 -2.46
C ASP A 107 9.72 -12.88 -1.79
N MET A 108 9.75 -11.61 -1.38
CA MET A 108 8.66 -10.91 -0.70
C MET A 108 8.57 -9.46 -1.19
N VAL A 109 7.35 -8.95 -1.30
CA VAL A 109 7.08 -7.57 -1.71
C VAL A 109 6.35 -6.85 -0.59
N VAL A 110 6.90 -5.73 -0.14
CA VAL A 110 6.26 -4.81 0.81
C VAL A 110 5.51 -3.77 0.00
N LYS A 111 4.20 -3.92 -0.13
CA LYS A 111 3.37 -2.91 -0.79
C LYS A 111 3.05 -1.79 0.17
N ILE A 112 3.30 -0.56 -0.25
CA ILE A 112 3.00 0.65 0.51
C ILE A 112 2.30 1.65 -0.42
N SER A 113 1.21 2.27 0.06
CA SER A 113 0.62 3.42 -0.65
C SER A 113 1.60 4.60 -0.57
N GLY A 114 2.17 4.97 -1.71
CA GLY A 114 3.44 5.72 -1.81
C GLY A 114 3.49 7.13 -1.22
N ARG A 115 2.37 7.69 -0.72
CA ARG A 115 2.36 8.97 0.02
C ARG A 115 2.51 8.81 1.52
N TYR A 116 2.58 7.56 2.02
CA TYR A 116 2.73 7.31 3.44
C TYR A 116 4.16 6.90 3.79
N ILE A 117 4.65 7.47 4.87
CA ILE A 117 5.83 7.02 5.56
C ILE A 117 5.37 6.10 6.70
N THR A 118 5.84 4.86 6.71
CA THR A 118 5.62 3.92 7.80
C THR A 118 6.70 4.14 8.86
N THR A 119 6.37 4.88 9.91
CA THR A 119 7.37 5.37 10.88
C THR A 119 7.98 4.26 11.75
N ASN A 120 7.33 3.10 11.83
CA ASN A 120 7.86 1.91 12.50
C ASN A 120 8.22 0.78 11.51
N PHE A 121 8.66 1.14 10.30
CA PHE A 121 8.96 0.21 9.22
C PHE A 121 9.94 -0.89 9.63
N GLU A 122 11.07 -0.52 10.22
CA GLU A 122 12.10 -1.48 10.64
C GLU A 122 11.53 -2.51 11.62
N ALA A 123 10.80 -2.05 12.65
CA ALA A 123 10.17 -2.94 13.63
C ALA A 123 9.18 -3.92 12.98
N LEU A 124 8.40 -3.48 11.97
CA LEU A 124 7.53 -4.36 11.20
C LEU A 124 8.34 -5.39 10.41
N MET A 125 9.42 -4.98 9.76
CA MET A 125 10.25 -5.86 8.96
C MET A 125 10.96 -6.94 9.78
N THR A 126 11.29 -6.71 11.05
CA THR A 126 11.81 -7.76 11.95
C THR A 126 10.84 -8.94 12.14
N ARG A 127 9.55 -8.74 11.85
CA ARG A 127 8.50 -9.78 11.91
C ARG A 127 8.34 -10.57 10.62
N VAL A 128 8.81 -10.04 9.50
CA VAL A 128 8.78 -10.71 8.19
C VAL A 128 9.93 -11.71 8.11
N ARG A 129 9.76 -12.88 8.72
CA ARG A 129 10.83 -13.87 8.90
C ARG A 129 10.78 -15.04 7.92
N LYS A 130 9.64 -15.28 7.28
CA LYS A 130 9.42 -16.45 6.43
C LYS A 130 8.99 -16.03 5.03
N LYS A 131 9.55 -16.69 4.02
CA LYS A 131 9.06 -16.61 2.64
C LYS A 131 7.70 -17.30 2.53
N GLY A 132 6.90 -16.89 1.56
CA GLY A 132 5.61 -17.54 1.28
C GLY A 132 4.52 -17.30 2.33
N VAL A 133 4.69 -16.32 3.20
CA VAL A 133 3.69 -15.90 4.19
C VAL A 133 3.13 -14.53 3.79
N VAL A 134 1.81 -14.37 3.80
CA VAL A 134 1.18 -13.06 3.68
C VAL A 134 1.10 -12.42 5.07
N TYR A 135 1.72 -11.25 5.24
CA TYR A 135 1.67 -10.46 6.47
C TYR A 135 0.76 -9.26 6.24
N ALA A 136 -0.42 -9.30 6.84
CA ALA A 136 -1.43 -8.26 6.69
C ALA A 136 -2.38 -8.22 7.88
N ASN A 137 -2.78 -7.04 8.32
CA ASN A 137 -3.74 -6.89 9.42
C ASN A 137 -5.17 -6.94 8.89
N LEU A 138 -5.93 -7.92 9.34
CA LEU A 138 -7.34 -8.08 9.03
C LEU A 138 -8.22 -7.38 10.08
N SER A 139 -9.29 -6.77 9.63
CA SER A 139 -10.30 -6.14 10.50
C SER A 139 -11.68 -6.72 10.23
N LYS A 140 -12.40 -7.01 11.30
CA LYS A 140 -13.78 -7.53 11.26
C LYS A 140 -14.80 -6.51 11.78
N ILE A 141 -14.45 -5.23 11.82
CA ILE A 141 -15.34 -4.20 12.33
C ILE A 141 -16.60 -4.10 11.46
N ARG A 142 -17.76 -3.97 12.12
CA ARG A 142 -19.08 -3.76 11.49
C ARG A 142 -19.46 -4.81 10.45
N HIS A 143 -19.09 -6.07 10.69
CA HIS A 143 -19.30 -7.15 9.70
C HIS A 143 -18.63 -6.90 8.33
N LYS A 144 -17.88 -5.82 8.18
CA LYS A 144 -17.08 -5.54 6.99
C LYS A 144 -15.72 -6.20 7.15
N LYS A 145 -15.50 -7.23 6.35
CA LYS A 145 -14.22 -7.92 6.26
C LYS A 145 -13.26 -7.04 5.47
N LEU A 146 -12.30 -6.41 6.13
CA LEU A 146 -11.37 -5.46 5.54
C LEU A 146 -9.93 -5.83 5.86
N CYS A 147 -9.01 -5.54 4.92
CA CYS A 147 -7.58 -5.57 5.13
C CYS A 147 -7.00 -4.18 4.88
N ASP A 148 -6.11 -3.68 5.75
CA ASP A 148 -5.47 -2.38 5.52
C ASP A 148 -4.59 -2.43 4.26
N SER A 149 -5.03 -1.76 3.21
CA SER A 149 -4.37 -1.74 1.91
C SER A 149 -3.12 -0.86 1.86
N ARG A 150 -2.93 0.00 2.87
CA ARG A 150 -1.82 0.97 2.88
C ARG A 150 -0.46 0.31 3.06
N PHE A 151 -0.40 -0.80 3.79
CA PHE A 151 0.81 -1.56 4.04
C PHE A 151 0.50 -3.04 4.24
N PHE A 152 1.09 -3.90 3.43
CA PHE A 152 1.12 -5.35 3.65
C PHE A 152 2.34 -5.95 2.95
N VAL A 153 2.71 -7.17 3.37
CA VAL A 153 3.86 -7.89 2.81
C VAL A 153 3.39 -9.24 2.30
N ALA A 154 3.70 -9.56 1.07
CA ALA A 154 3.28 -10.83 0.49
C ALA A 154 4.32 -11.34 -0.55
N PRO A 155 4.37 -12.65 -0.81
CA PRO A 155 5.18 -13.17 -1.93
C PRO A 155 4.56 -12.76 -3.27
N PRO A 156 5.35 -12.63 -4.36
CA PRO A 156 4.83 -12.32 -5.71
C PRO A 156 3.68 -13.22 -6.15
N GLU A 157 3.71 -14.50 -5.78
CA GLU A 157 2.65 -15.47 -6.08
C GLU A 157 1.27 -15.02 -5.53
N PHE A 158 1.23 -14.41 -4.34
CA PHE A 158 -0.01 -13.89 -3.78
C PHE A 158 -0.64 -12.83 -4.67
N TYR A 159 0.18 -11.88 -5.15
CA TYR A 159 -0.30 -10.83 -6.04
C TYR A 159 -0.81 -11.42 -7.35
N THR A 160 0.01 -12.25 -8.02
CA THR A 160 -0.28 -12.70 -9.39
C THR A 160 -1.37 -13.76 -9.48
N LYS A 161 -1.51 -14.64 -8.48
CA LYS A 161 -2.47 -15.75 -8.51
C LYS A 161 -3.73 -15.53 -7.67
N TYR A 162 -3.71 -14.63 -6.68
CA TYR A 162 -4.83 -14.49 -5.75
C TYR A 162 -5.46 -13.09 -5.76
N PHE A 163 -4.66 -12.02 -5.83
CA PHE A 163 -5.17 -10.65 -5.80
C PHE A 163 -5.51 -10.13 -7.20
N LEU A 164 -4.56 -10.14 -8.13
CA LEU A 164 -4.74 -9.57 -9.48
C LEU A 164 -5.89 -10.21 -10.28
N PRO A 165 -6.15 -11.53 -10.19
CA PRO A 165 -7.27 -12.12 -10.91
C PRO A 165 -8.64 -11.58 -10.51
N ILE A 166 -8.80 -11.08 -9.28
CA ILE A 166 -10.08 -10.58 -8.74
C ILE A 166 -10.07 -9.05 -8.52
N CYS A 167 -8.96 -8.37 -8.73
CA CYS A 167 -8.85 -6.93 -8.41
C CYS A 167 -9.76 -6.04 -9.26
N TRP A 168 -10.28 -6.54 -10.38
CA TRP A 168 -11.20 -5.82 -11.26
C TRP A 168 -12.61 -5.67 -10.69
N GLU A 169 -12.93 -6.39 -9.62
CA GLU A 169 -14.16 -6.23 -8.85
C GLU A 169 -14.18 -4.92 -8.03
N ILE A 170 -13.01 -4.29 -7.83
CA ILE A 170 -12.91 -3.03 -7.09
C ILE A 170 -13.74 -1.94 -7.78
N ASN A 171 -14.70 -1.40 -7.02
CA ASN A 171 -15.58 -0.34 -7.49
C ASN A 171 -16.15 0.44 -6.29
N ASP A 172 -15.59 1.62 -6.03
CA ASP A 172 -15.96 2.44 -4.86
C ASP A 172 -17.43 2.88 -4.93
N SER A 173 -18.00 3.09 -6.14
CA SER A 173 -19.42 3.46 -6.30
C SER A 173 -20.38 2.32 -5.93
N LYS A 174 -19.90 1.07 -5.99
CA LYS A 174 -20.63 -0.13 -5.55
C LYS A 174 -20.26 -0.56 -4.12
N ASN A 175 -19.51 0.26 -3.38
CA ASN A 175 -18.98 -0.06 -2.06
C ASN A 175 -18.09 -1.32 -2.02
N VAL A 176 -17.47 -1.69 -3.13
CA VAL A 176 -16.46 -2.75 -3.22
C VAL A 176 -15.08 -2.08 -3.24
N TYR A 177 -14.49 -1.91 -2.07
CA TYR A 177 -13.20 -1.24 -1.91
C TYR A 177 -12.03 -2.21 -2.11
N PHE A 178 -10.85 -1.66 -2.37
CA PHE A 178 -9.60 -2.42 -2.44
C PHE A 178 -9.40 -3.32 -1.21
N GLU A 179 -9.73 -2.79 -0.04
CA GLU A 179 -9.63 -3.46 1.26
C GLU A 179 -10.50 -4.72 1.37
N HIS A 180 -11.67 -4.74 0.71
CA HIS A 180 -12.54 -5.92 0.63
C HIS A 180 -11.93 -7.00 -0.27
N VAL A 181 -11.49 -6.60 -1.47
CA VAL A 181 -10.92 -7.53 -2.45
C VAL A 181 -9.60 -8.11 -1.93
N LEU A 182 -8.77 -7.29 -1.27
CA LEU A 182 -7.56 -7.78 -0.61
C LEU A 182 -7.87 -8.80 0.50
N PHE A 183 -8.93 -8.56 1.28
CA PHE A 183 -9.39 -9.52 2.31
C PHE A 183 -9.79 -10.86 1.68
N GLU A 184 -10.58 -10.85 0.61
CA GLU A 184 -11.02 -12.07 -0.10
C GLU A 184 -9.83 -12.81 -0.72
N ALA A 185 -8.85 -12.09 -1.29
CA ALA A 185 -7.61 -12.69 -1.78
C ALA A 185 -6.84 -13.42 -0.67
N ILE A 186 -6.77 -12.83 0.54
CA ILE A 186 -6.13 -13.46 1.70
C ILE A 186 -6.91 -14.68 2.18
N LEU A 187 -8.24 -14.64 2.15
CA LEU A 187 -9.04 -15.83 2.47
C LEU A 187 -8.80 -16.96 1.47
N SER A 188 -8.80 -16.66 0.18
CA SER A 188 -8.47 -17.63 -0.87
C SER A 188 -7.07 -18.22 -0.68
N TRP A 189 -6.08 -17.38 -0.36
CA TRP A 189 -4.73 -17.81 -0.01
C TRP A 189 -4.73 -18.82 1.14
N LYS A 190 -5.44 -18.53 2.23
CA LYS A 190 -5.56 -19.42 3.40
C LYS A 190 -6.29 -20.74 3.09
N ASN A 191 -7.35 -20.67 2.28
CA ASN A 191 -8.11 -21.84 1.87
C ASN A 191 -7.29 -22.81 1.00
N ASN A 192 -6.23 -22.32 0.36
CA ASN A 192 -5.25 -23.14 -0.34
C ASN A 192 -4.08 -23.60 0.56
N ASN A 193 -4.29 -23.71 1.87
CA ASN A 193 -3.33 -24.16 2.88
C ASN A 193 -2.04 -23.32 2.93
N LYS A 194 -2.10 -22.06 2.54
CA LYS A 194 -0.98 -21.14 2.59
C LYS A 194 -1.01 -20.25 3.83
N SER A 195 0.16 -19.83 4.29
CA SER A 195 0.31 -19.14 5.57
C SER A 195 -0.03 -17.66 5.49
N HIS A 196 -0.78 -17.18 6.48
CA HIS A 196 -1.03 -15.77 6.76
C HIS A 196 -0.64 -15.47 8.21
N SER A 197 -0.07 -14.31 8.44
CA SER A 197 0.27 -13.77 9.75
C SER A 197 -0.16 -12.31 9.85
N GLU A 198 -0.50 -11.86 11.01
CA GLU A 198 -0.76 -10.46 11.28
C GLU A 198 0.40 -9.85 12.05
N PHE A 199 0.59 -8.54 11.89
CA PHE A 199 1.54 -7.83 12.74
C PHE A 199 1.01 -7.77 14.18
N LEU A 200 1.92 -7.92 15.16
CA LEU A 200 1.57 -7.95 16.58
C LEU A 200 1.34 -6.55 17.18
N PHE A 201 1.56 -5.52 16.39
CA PHE A 201 1.42 -4.13 16.81
C PHE A 201 0.94 -3.27 15.63
N PRO A 202 0.41 -2.06 15.90
CA PRO A 202 -0.15 -1.21 14.85
C PRO A 202 0.93 -0.79 13.85
N ILE A 203 0.51 -0.64 12.59
CA ILE A 203 1.31 0.01 11.56
C ILE A 203 1.11 1.52 11.74
N LEU A 204 2.21 2.23 11.94
CA LEU A 204 2.22 3.67 12.19
C LEU A 204 2.54 4.42 10.91
N PHE A 205 1.67 5.34 10.52
CA PHE A 205 1.82 6.13 9.30
C PHE A 205 2.03 7.62 9.62
N SER A 206 2.85 8.26 8.81
CA SER A 206 2.90 9.72 8.65
C SER A 206 2.53 10.07 7.21
N GLY A 207 1.77 11.15 7.02
CA GLY A 207 1.31 11.61 5.71
C GLY A 207 -0.12 12.14 5.73
N LYS A 208 -0.62 12.59 4.57
CA LYS A 208 -1.98 13.11 4.44
C LYS A 208 -2.88 12.10 3.72
N THR A 209 -4.05 11.83 4.30
CA THR A 209 -5.00 10.88 3.71
C THR A 209 -5.59 11.42 2.40
N GLY A 210 -5.67 10.60 1.38
CA GLY A 210 -6.27 10.99 0.10
C GLY A 210 -7.78 11.19 0.18
N THR A 211 -8.46 10.39 1.01
CA THR A 211 -9.93 10.38 1.13
C THR A 211 -10.48 11.54 1.94
N THR A 212 -9.80 11.95 3.02
CA THR A 212 -10.33 12.94 3.96
C THR A 212 -9.46 14.19 4.06
N GLY A 213 -8.28 14.20 3.44
CA GLY A 213 -7.31 15.28 3.57
C GLY A 213 -6.68 15.43 4.95
N ARG A 214 -6.97 14.52 5.89
CA ARG A 214 -6.45 14.60 7.27
C ARG A 214 -4.97 14.26 7.31
N ILE A 215 -4.22 15.05 8.08
CA ILE A 215 -2.81 14.74 8.38
C ILE A 215 -2.78 13.66 9.45
N ILE A 216 -2.04 12.59 9.15
CA ILE A 216 -1.70 11.54 10.11
C ILE A 216 -0.26 11.79 10.51
N VAL A 217 -0.03 12.05 11.81
CA VAL A 217 1.30 12.09 12.39
C VAL A 217 1.29 11.11 13.55
N ASN A 218 1.81 9.94 13.32
CA ASN A 218 2.02 8.96 14.38
C ASN A 218 3.44 9.16 14.93
N SER A 219 3.53 9.94 16.01
CA SER A 219 4.73 10.06 16.85
C SER A 219 4.74 8.97 17.92
N ASN A 220 5.83 8.83 18.63
CA ASN A 220 5.91 7.95 19.82
C ASN A 220 4.81 8.27 20.85
N PHE A 221 4.35 9.53 20.94
CA PHE A 221 3.27 9.97 21.82
C PHE A 221 1.88 9.48 21.34
N SER A 222 1.69 9.20 20.06
CA SER A 222 0.42 8.67 19.52
C SER A 222 0.34 7.14 19.56
N TYR A 223 1.42 6.46 19.92
CA TYR A 223 1.49 4.99 19.97
C TYR A 223 0.41 4.36 20.87
N PRO A 224 0.12 4.86 22.09
CA PRO A 224 -0.93 4.29 22.93
C PRO A 224 -2.31 4.34 22.25
N SER A 225 -2.65 5.46 21.62
CA SER A 225 -3.95 5.60 20.93
C SER A 225 -4.03 4.72 19.67
N ALA A 226 -2.93 4.57 18.95
CA ALA A 226 -2.84 3.66 17.80
C ALA A 226 -2.94 2.20 18.25
N PHE A 227 -2.32 1.84 19.37
CA PHE A 227 -2.39 0.50 19.95
C PHE A 227 -3.80 0.17 20.44
N ILE A 228 -4.48 1.07 21.13
CA ILE A 228 -5.87 0.90 21.54
C ILE A 228 -6.78 0.67 20.31
N LYS A 229 -6.64 1.49 19.27
CA LYS A 229 -7.38 1.29 18.02
C LYS A 229 -7.08 -0.06 17.39
N TYR A 230 -5.81 -0.47 17.37
CA TYR A 230 -5.40 -1.78 16.85
C TYR A 230 -6.09 -2.92 17.63
N ILE A 231 -6.10 -2.88 18.98
CA ILE A 231 -6.77 -3.89 19.81
C ILE A 231 -8.28 -3.90 19.54
N ILE A 232 -8.93 -2.74 19.46
CA ILE A 232 -10.35 -2.62 19.12
C ILE A 232 -10.65 -3.29 17.78
N HIS A 233 -9.82 -3.04 16.76
CA HIS A 233 -9.96 -3.68 15.44
C HIS A 233 -9.76 -5.19 15.48
N LYS A 234 -8.80 -5.66 16.29
CA LYS A 234 -8.53 -7.10 16.47
C LYS A 234 -9.66 -7.84 17.16
N LEU A 235 -10.21 -7.24 18.22
CA LEU A 235 -11.27 -7.85 19.02
C LEU A 235 -12.66 -7.68 18.41
N GLY A 236 -12.78 -6.88 17.32
CA GLY A 236 -14.07 -6.56 16.72
C GLY A 236 -14.97 -5.74 17.65
N ILE A 237 -14.38 -5.04 18.63
CA ILE A 237 -15.10 -4.26 19.62
C ILE A 237 -15.68 -3.01 18.94
N TYR A 238 -16.99 -2.84 19.03
CA TYR A 238 -17.70 -1.72 18.48
C TYR A 238 -17.75 -0.58 19.51
N ILE A 239 -17.02 0.50 19.26
CA ILE A 239 -17.22 1.74 20.01
C ILE A 239 -18.21 2.61 19.22
N ASN A 240 -19.47 2.66 19.68
CA ASN A 240 -20.43 3.66 19.21
C ASN A 240 -19.88 5.04 19.57
N ARG A 241 -19.39 5.78 18.58
CA ARG A 241 -19.28 7.24 18.73
C ARG A 241 -20.66 7.83 18.41
N LYS A 242 -21.37 8.25 19.46
CA LYS A 242 -22.48 9.19 19.36
C LYS A 242 -21.96 10.51 18.80
#